data_24d5f4d0238b7d1b2eeb4e06c9ef4570
#
_entry.id   24d5f4d0238b7d1b2eeb4e06c9ef4570
#
_cell.length_a   1.000
_cell.length_b   1.000
_cell.length_c   1.000
_cell.angle_alpha   90.00
_cell.angle_beta   90.00
_cell.angle_gamma   90.00
#
_symmetry.space_group_name_H-M   'P 1'
#
loop_
_entity.id
_entity.type
_entity.pdbx_description
1 polymer ?
#
loop_
_entity_poly.entity_id
_entity_poly.type
_entity_poly.pdbx_seq_one_letter_code
_entity_poly.pdbx_strand_id
1 'polypeptide(L)'
;MDNQNIRIRLKAYDHRVLDNSTKEIVNTAKRTGAQIRGPIPLPTHIERFTVNRSPHVDKKSREQFEIRTHRRLLDIVEPTPQTVDALMKLDLAAGVDVEIKL
;
A
#
# COMPACT_ATOMS: atom_id res chain seq x y z
N MET A 1 -25.08 18.15 0.64
CA MET A 1 -24.82 16.80 0.30
C MET A 1 -23.36 16.46 0.43
N ASP A 2 -23.08 15.46 1.17
CA ASP A 2 -21.72 15.23 1.58
C ASP A 2 -20.99 14.38 0.58
N ASN A 3 -20.05 15.00 -0.09
CA ASN A 3 -19.12 14.25 -0.90
C ASN A 3 -18.09 13.64 0.04
N GLN A 4 -18.32 12.40 0.38
CA GLN A 4 -17.35 11.71 1.20
C GLN A 4 -16.15 11.32 0.37
N ASN A 5 -14.98 11.77 0.81
CA ASN A 5 -13.74 11.36 0.18
C ASN A 5 -13.42 9.93 0.60
N ILE A 6 -12.86 9.20 -0.34
CA ILE A 6 -12.38 7.85 -0.06
C ILE A 6 -10.89 7.93 0.20
N ARG A 7 -10.47 7.44 1.35
CA ARG A 7 -9.06 7.38 1.69
C ARG A 7 -8.57 5.96 1.58
N ILE A 8 -7.54 5.76 0.79
CA ILE A 8 -6.99 4.44 0.53
C ILE A 8 -5.56 4.40 1.04
N ARG A 9 -5.26 3.42 1.87
CA ARG A 9 -3.91 3.15 2.35
C ARG A 9 -3.44 1.85 1.76
N LEU A 10 -2.25 1.87 1.19
CA LEU A 10 -1.65 0.69 0.62
C LEU A 10 -0.35 0.38 1.36
N LYS A 11 -0.10 -0.89 1.60
CA LYS A 11 1.12 -1.38 2.22
C LYS A 11 1.65 -2.56 1.42
N ALA A 12 2.94 -2.62 1.25
CA ALA A 12 3.59 -3.77 0.66
C ALA A 12 5.06 -3.80 1.08
N TYR A 13 5.63 -4.99 1.06
CA TYR A 13 7.07 -5.12 1.31
C TYR A 13 7.88 -4.76 0.07
N ASP A 14 7.31 -4.95 -1.12
CA ASP A 14 7.98 -4.63 -2.38
C ASP A 14 7.43 -3.31 -2.92
N HIS A 15 8.32 -2.30 -3.03
CA HIS A 15 7.90 -0.98 -3.49
C HIS A 15 7.44 -0.97 -4.94
N ARG A 16 7.96 -1.87 -5.77
CA ARG A 16 7.58 -1.95 -7.19
C ARG A 16 6.14 -2.41 -7.34
N VAL A 17 5.78 -3.45 -6.60
CA VAL A 17 4.42 -3.99 -6.60
C VAL A 17 3.46 -2.94 -6.06
N LEU A 18 3.87 -2.24 -5.01
CA LEU A 18 3.08 -1.18 -4.41
C LEU A 18 2.82 -0.05 -5.40
N ASP A 19 3.84 0.40 -6.09
CA ASP A 19 3.71 1.50 -7.06
C ASP A 19 2.83 1.11 -8.24
N ASN A 20 2.94 -0.13 -8.73
CA ASN A 20 2.09 -0.62 -9.81
C ASN A 20 0.63 -0.68 -9.37
N SER A 21 0.36 -1.18 -8.17
CA SER A 21 -1.00 -1.24 -7.63
C SER A 21 -1.58 0.16 -7.44
N THR A 22 -0.76 1.09 -6.97
CA THR A 22 -1.17 2.48 -6.81
C THR A 22 -1.57 3.09 -8.16
N LYS A 23 -0.79 2.83 -9.21
CA LYS A 23 -1.12 3.31 -10.56
C LYS A 23 -2.43 2.73 -11.06
N GLU A 24 -2.69 1.46 -10.79
CA GLU A 24 -3.94 0.83 -11.21
C GLU A 24 -5.14 1.49 -10.54
N ILE A 25 -5.04 1.78 -9.25
CA ILE A 25 -6.11 2.46 -8.52
C ILE A 25 -6.32 3.86 -9.08
N VAL A 26 -5.24 4.61 -9.32
CA VAL A 26 -5.32 5.96 -9.87
C VAL A 26 -6.01 5.94 -11.24
N ASN A 27 -5.59 5.04 -12.12
CA ASN A 27 -6.18 4.95 -13.44
C ASN A 27 -7.65 4.56 -13.39
N THR A 28 -8.00 3.63 -12.52
CA THR A 28 -9.39 3.20 -12.33
C THR A 28 -10.27 4.36 -11.86
N ALA A 29 -9.79 5.11 -10.88
CA ALA A 29 -10.55 6.24 -10.36
C ALA A 29 -10.70 7.35 -11.41
N LYS A 30 -9.65 7.62 -12.17
CA LYS A 30 -9.71 8.64 -13.24
C LYS A 30 -10.70 8.25 -14.33
N ARG A 31 -10.77 6.96 -14.68
CA ARG A 31 -11.72 6.49 -15.70
C ARG A 31 -13.15 6.70 -15.27
N THR A 32 -13.42 6.69 -13.99
CA THR A 32 -14.77 6.87 -13.46
C THR A 32 -15.11 8.33 -13.19
N GLY A 33 -14.21 9.24 -13.49
CA GLY A 33 -14.44 10.67 -13.35
C GLY A 33 -14.11 11.25 -12.00
N ALA A 34 -13.55 10.48 -11.08
CA ALA A 34 -13.17 10.98 -9.78
C ALA A 34 -11.85 11.76 -9.85
N GLN A 35 -11.70 12.70 -8.95
CA GLN A 35 -10.44 13.42 -8.77
C GLN A 35 -9.61 12.73 -7.72
N ILE A 36 -8.29 12.78 -7.89
CA ILE A 36 -7.38 12.09 -7.00
C ILE A 36 -6.34 13.06 -6.46
N ARG A 37 -6.11 12.96 -5.16
CA ARG A 37 -5.01 13.64 -4.50
C ARG A 37 -3.97 12.60 -4.11
N GLY A 38 -2.75 12.82 -4.53
CA GLY A 38 -1.68 11.90 -4.28
C GLY A 38 -1.39 11.07 -5.50
N PRO A 39 -0.74 9.93 -5.41
CA PRO A 39 -0.38 9.22 -4.17
C PRO A 39 0.71 9.91 -3.36
N ILE A 40 0.57 9.84 -2.05
CA ILE A 40 1.52 10.42 -1.12
C ILE A 40 2.32 9.28 -0.50
N PRO A 41 3.64 9.26 -0.67
CA PRO A 41 4.47 8.27 0.00
C PRO A 41 4.55 8.60 1.49
N LEU A 42 4.23 7.61 2.32
CA LEU A 42 4.41 7.72 3.75
C LEU A 42 5.78 7.17 4.14
N PRO A 43 6.30 7.52 5.32
CA PRO A 43 7.59 6.98 5.74
C PRO A 43 7.59 5.46 5.74
N THR A 44 8.68 4.89 5.24
CA THR A 44 8.86 3.45 5.22
C THR A 44 9.13 2.96 6.62
N HIS A 45 8.37 1.97 7.05
CA HIS A 45 8.59 1.35 8.35
C HIS A 45 9.62 0.25 8.21
N ILE A 46 10.70 0.34 8.99
CA ILE A 46 11.80 -0.61 8.93
C ILE A 46 11.87 -1.36 10.25
N GLU A 47 11.77 -2.67 10.18
CA GLU A 47 11.96 -3.55 11.33
C GLU A 47 13.22 -4.37 11.11
N ARG A 48 14.06 -4.42 12.13
CA ARG A 48 15.31 -5.16 12.09
C ARG A 48 15.29 -6.22 13.16
N PHE A 49 15.62 -7.44 12.76
CA PHE A 49 15.75 -8.56 13.69
C PHE A 49 17.12 -9.14 13.63
N THR A 50 17.58 -9.64 14.77
CA THR A 50 18.78 -10.45 14.84
C THR A 50 18.36 -11.85 15.25
N VAL A 51 18.71 -12.83 14.42
CA VAL A 51 18.39 -14.22 14.70
C VAL A 51 19.67 -14.97 15.04
N ASN A 52 19.69 -15.64 16.19
CA ASN A 52 20.76 -16.55 16.56
C ASN A 52 20.39 -17.96 16.09
N ARG A 53 21.09 -18.45 15.09
CA ARG A 53 20.78 -19.77 14.55
C ARG A 53 21.27 -20.90 15.42
N SER A 54 22.33 -20.66 16.19
CA SER A 54 22.85 -21.68 17.08
C SER A 54 23.45 -21.01 18.32
N PRO A 55 23.10 -21.51 19.52
CA PRO A 55 23.69 -20.93 20.75
C PRO A 55 25.15 -21.26 20.94
N HIS A 56 25.69 -22.23 20.23
CA HIS A 56 27.08 -22.66 20.39
C HIS A 56 28.01 -22.07 19.35
N VAL A 57 27.49 -21.37 18.39
CA VAL A 57 28.29 -20.83 17.31
C VAL A 57 28.61 -19.37 17.60
N ASP A 58 29.76 -18.95 17.15
CA ASP A 58 30.26 -17.62 17.38
C ASP A 58 29.39 -16.55 16.68
N LYS A 59 29.89 -15.32 16.68
CA LYS A 59 29.15 -14.17 16.17
C LYS A 59 28.75 -14.28 14.70
N LYS A 60 29.39 -15.15 13.94
CA LYS A 60 29.08 -15.34 12.51
C LYS A 60 27.72 -15.99 12.28
N SER A 61 27.15 -16.65 13.30
CA SER A 61 25.85 -17.27 13.16
C SER A 61 24.71 -16.29 13.34
N ARG A 62 24.98 -15.05 13.69
CA ARG A 62 23.95 -14.04 13.83
C ARG A 62 23.61 -13.47 12.47
N GLU A 63 22.37 -13.60 12.10
CA GLU A 63 21.87 -12.97 10.88
C GLU A 63 20.94 -11.84 11.26
N GLN A 64 21.14 -10.70 10.63
CA GLN A 64 20.25 -9.58 10.78
C GLN A 64 19.30 -9.55 9.60
N PHE A 65 18.01 -9.52 9.90
CA PHE A 65 16.97 -9.40 8.90
C PHE A 65 16.35 -8.03 9.02
N GLU A 66 16.04 -7.48 7.87
CA GLU A 66 15.39 -6.19 7.78
C GLU A 66 14.12 -6.33 6.96
N ILE A 67 13.01 -5.91 7.53
CA ILE A 67 11.74 -5.89 6.81
C ILE A 67 11.35 -4.44 6.61
N ARG A 68 11.19 -4.05 5.36
CA ARG A 68 10.75 -2.71 4.99
C ARG A 68 9.31 -2.77 4.53
N THR A 69 8.48 -2.01 5.20
CA THR A 69 7.07 -1.89 4.83
C THR A 69 6.88 -0.53 4.17
N HIS A 70 6.61 -0.55 2.88
CA HIS A 70 6.32 0.66 2.13
C HIS A 70 4.84 0.99 2.21
N ARG A 71 4.53 2.27 2.33
CA ARG A 71 3.15 2.73 2.46
C ARG A 71 2.87 3.85 1.49
N ARG A 72 1.63 3.87 0.99
CA ARG A 72 1.15 4.95 0.15
C ARG A 72 -0.23 5.37 0.62
N LEU A 73 -0.50 6.66 0.54
CA LEU A 73 -1.80 7.21 0.88
C LEU A 73 -2.39 7.86 -0.36
N LEU A 74 -3.65 7.57 -0.60
CA LEU A 74 -4.36 8.07 -1.76
C LEU A 74 -5.72 8.57 -1.32
N ASP A 75 -6.07 9.81 -1.69
CA ASP A 75 -7.40 10.36 -1.44
C ASP A 75 -8.13 10.48 -2.76
N ILE A 76 -9.31 9.92 -2.81
CA ILE A 76 -10.22 10.07 -3.93
C ILE A 76 -11.27 11.10 -3.54
N VAL A 77 -11.26 12.21 -4.27
CA VAL A 77 -12.15 13.33 -4.03
C VAL A 77 -13.29 13.24 -5.04
N GLU A 78 -14.49 13.49 -4.58
CA GLU A 78 -15.69 13.44 -5.41
C GLU A 78 -15.88 12.10 -6.12
N PRO A 79 -15.87 10.99 -5.35
CA PRO A 79 -16.10 9.69 -5.96
C PRO A 79 -17.53 9.56 -6.47
N THR A 80 -17.68 8.85 -7.57
CA THR A 80 -18.99 8.48 -8.08
C THR A 80 -19.32 7.06 -7.62
N PRO A 81 -20.59 6.63 -7.70
CA PRO A 81 -20.91 5.23 -7.43
C PRO A 81 -20.14 4.27 -8.33
N GLN A 82 -19.82 4.69 -9.55
CA GLN A 82 -19.01 3.90 -10.46
C GLN A 82 -17.57 3.75 -9.93
N THR A 83 -17.05 4.79 -9.28
CA THR A 83 -15.70 4.73 -8.70
C THR A 83 -15.63 3.66 -7.61
N VAL A 84 -16.59 3.67 -6.69
CA VAL A 84 -16.63 2.70 -5.60
C VAL A 84 -16.76 1.28 -6.16
N ASP A 85 -17.64 1.08 -7.13
CA ASP A 85 -17.86 -0.21 -7.73
C ASP A 85 -16.63 -0.72 -8.45
N ALA A 86 -15.96 0.14 -9.20
CA ALA A 86 -14.74 -0.21 -9.92
C ALA A 86 -13.60 -0.58 -8.97
N LEU A 87 -13.48 0.14 -7.85
CA LEU A 87 -12.44 -0.17 -6.86
C LEU A 87 -12.69 -1.51 -6.18
N MET A 88 -13.95 -1.84 -5.92
CA MET A 88 -14.31 -3.12 -5.31
C MET A 88 -14.01 -4.30 -6.24
N LYS A 89 -14.08 -4.08 -7.54
CA LYS A 89 -13.82 -5.11 -8.54
C LYS A 89 -12.36 -5.19 -8.95
N LEU A 90 -11.56 -4.25 -8.48
CA LEU A 90 -10.16 -4.18 -8.87
C LEU A 90 -9.38 -5.31 -8.24
N ASP A 91 -8.66 -6.05 -9.08
CA ASP A 91 -7.85 -7.19 -8.64
C ASP A 91 -6.41 -6.71 -8.55
N LEU A 92 -5.94 -6.50 -7.34
CA LEU A 92 -4.59 -6.01 -7.10
C LEU A 92 -3.61 -7.17 -6.95
N ALA A 93 -2.33 -6.85 -7.13
CA ALA A 93 -1.28 -7.84 -7.02
C ALA A 93 -1.23 -8.45 -5.62
N ALA A 94 -0.86 -9.73 -5.54
CA ALA A 94 -0.63 -10.39 -4.27
C ALA A 94 0.50 -9.68 -3.51
N GLY A 95 0.39 -9.63 -2.20
CA GLY A 95 1.38 -8.97 -1.36
C GLY A 95 1.12 -7.50 -1.10
N VAL A 96 0.06 -6.93 -1.66
CA VAL A 96 -0.36 -5.57 -1.37
C VAL A 96 -1.57 -5.61 -0.46
N ASP A 97 -1.44 -4.96 0.69
CA ASP A 97 -2.54 -4.81 1.63
C ASP A 97 -3.20 -3.46 1.38
N VAL A 98 -4.51 -3.48 1.21
CA VAL A 98 -5.27 -2.29 0.88
C VAL A 98 -6.31 -2.05 1.96
N GLU A 99 -6.32 -0.85 2.51
CA GLU A 99 -7.33 -0.43 3.47
C GLU A 99 -8.09 0.76 2.89
N ILE A 100 -9.40 0.64 2.82
CA ILE A 100 -10.27 1.68 2.26
C ILE A 100 -11.15 2.23 3.37
N LYS A 101 -11.10 3.54 3.55
CA LYS A 101 -11.96 4.24 4.49
C LYS A 101 -12.86 5.20 3.74
N LEU A 102 -14.12 5.08 4.04
CA LEU A 102 -15.15 5.97 3.48
C LEU A 102 -15.35 7.19 4.36
#